data_9e2776b104b5ed624bb74fc7e1464f39
#
_entry.id   9e2776b104b5ed624bb74fc7e1464f39
#
_cell.length_a   1.000
_cell.length_b   1.000
_cell.length_c   1.000
_cell.angle_alpha   90.00
_cell.angle_beta   90.00
_cell.angle_gamma   90.00
#
_symmetry.space_group_name_H-M   'P 1'
#
loop_
_entity.id
_entity.type
_entity.pdbx_description
1 polymer ?
#
loop_
_entity_poly.entity_id
_entity_poly.type
_entity_poly.pdbx_seq_one_letter_code
_entity_poly.pdbx_strand_id
1 'polypeptide(L)'
;MWTQFLPFYDANCVDFRSNFMAPFNANFSFGIDFKPQISKGSLSIYCAPLSAYNYRFVRYGDLAYSNYGIRQGRHHYEDFGTKLEVNGTFQLLKNLSWKTRFYYYTTYTRVEHDWENTLAFSFNKYISASFFMHTRFDDKARSQYSDKYGYWQLYNNMMIGLTYSW
;
A
#
# COMPACT_ATOMS: atom_id res chain seq x y z
N MET A 1 6.30 1.32 11.11
CA MET A 1 6.37 2.66 11.71
C MET A 1 7.02 3.61 10.72
N TRP A 2 6.44 4.76 10.45
CA TRP A 2 7.04 5.78 9.59
C TRP A 2 6.58 7.18 9.98
N THR A 3 7.43 8.16 9.76
CA THR A 3 7.16 9.59 9.89
C THR A 3 8.05 10.38 8.94
N GLN A 4 7.69 11.60 8.66
CA GLN A 4 8.46 12.52 7.83
C GLN A 4 9.28 13.46 8.72
N PHE A 5 10.51 13.79 8.30
CA PHE A 5 11.39 14.68 9.07
C PHE A 5 11.32 16.14 8.60
N LEU A 6 11.11 16.36 7.30
CA LEU A 6 11.04 17.69 6.72
C LEU A 6 9.60 18.11 6.44
N PRO A 7 9.27 19.40 6.57
CA PRO A 7 7.95 19.89 6.24
C PRO A 7 7.69 19.76 4.73
N PHE A 8 6.48 19.33 4.39
CA PHE A 8 5.96 19.32 3.03
C PHE A 8 4.77 20.27 2.95
N TYR A 9 4.84 21.23 2.05
CA TYR A 9 3.82 22.25 1.84
C TYR A 9 2.95 21.90 0.64
N ASP A 10 1.76 22.48 0.58
CA ASP A 10 0.93 22.46 -0.62
C ASP A 10 1.52 23.35 -1.72
N ALA A 11 0.94 23.28 -2.92
CA ALA A 11 1.36 24.09 -4.08
C ALA A 11 1.44 25.60 -3.79
N ASN A 12 0.68 26.07 -2.81
CA ASN A 12 0.67 27.48 -2.35
C ASN A 12 1.86 27.85 -1.46
N CYS A 13 2.70 26.89 -1.05
CA CYS A 13 3.81 27.04 -0.10
C CYS A 13 3.44 27.67 1.26
N VAL A 14 2.16 27.72 1.60
CA VAL A 14 1.62 28.33 2.83
C VAL A 14 1.09 27.24 3.77
N ASP A 15 0.35 26.27 3.24
CA ASP A 15 -0.32 25.25 4.02
C ASP A 15 0.55 24.02 4.17
N PHE A 16 0.72 23.55 5.40
CA PHE A 16 1.40 22.29 5.68
C PHE A 16 0.55 21.10 5.24
N ARG A 17 1.11 20.20 4.44
CA ARG A 17 0.54 18.89 4.20
C ARG A 17 1.07 17.84 5.15
N SER A 18 2.36 17.87 5.45
CA SER A 18 2.98 16.95 6.39
C SER A 18 4.26 17.54 6.98
N ASN A 19 4.66 17.06 8.17
CA ASN A 19 5.84 17.49 8.87
C ASN A 19 6.29 16.37 9.84
N PHE A 20 7.32 16.60 10.63
CA PHE A 20 7.75 15.70 11.68
C PHE A 20 6.61 15.37 12.65
N MET A 21 6.31 14.08 12.85
CA MET A 21 5.17 13.56 13.62
C MET A 21 3.79 14.03 13.11
N ALA A 22 3.69 14.41 11.85
CA ALA A 22 2.45 14.82 11.22
C ALA A 22 2.37 14.31 9.75
N PRO A 23 2.04 13.02 9.49
CA PRO A 23 1.63 12.00 10.46
C PRO A 23 2.78 11.14 11.00
N PHE A 24 2.59 10.57 12.17
CA PHE A 24 3.31 9.40 12.65
C PHE A 24 2.39 8.20 12.54
N ASN A 25 2.80 7.14 11.86
CA ASN A 25 2.03 5.92 11.71
C ASN A 25 2.79 4.74 12.31
N ALA A 26 2.13 3.97 13.16
CA ALA A 26 2.64 2.73 13.72
C ALA A 26 1.60 1.62 13.53
N ASN A 27 2.02 0.51 12.93
CA ASN A 27 1.17 -0.62 12.67
C ASN A 27 1.77 -1.84 13.37
N PHE A 28 0.95 -2.50 14.15
CA PHE A 28 1.30 -3.72 14.86
C PHE A 28 0.30 -4.80 14.47
N SER A 29 0.78 -6.01 14.20
CA SER A 29 -0.10 -7.13 13.95
C SER A 29 0.52 -8.42 14.48
N PHE A 30 -0.32 -9.25 15.06
CA PHE A 30 0.04 -10.59 15.51
C PHE A 30 -0.80 -11.60 14.73
N GLY A 31 -0.15 -12.53 14.04
CA GLY A 31 -0.83 -13.45 13.15
C GLY A 31 0.01 -14.65 12.76
N ILE A 32 -0.53 -15.45 11.87
CA ILE A 32 0.08 -16.67 11.34
C ILE A 32 0.57 -16.39 9.93
N ASP A 33 1.81 -16.73 9.65
CA ASP A 33 2.40 -16.69 8.31
C ASP A 33 2.57 -18.12 7.78
N PHE A 34 1.79 -18.45 6.75
CA PHE A 34 1.81 -19.74 6.09
C PHE A 34 2.59 -19.65 4.77
N LYS A 35 3.65 -20.43 4.65
CA LYS A 35 4.55 -20.46 3.48
C LYS A 35 4.60 -21.85 2.86
N PRO A 36 3.63 -22.20 1.97
CA PRO A 36 3.65 -23.47 1.28
C PRO A 36 4.84 -23.57 0.33
N GLN A 37 5.43 -24.75 0.23
CA GLN A 37 6.48 -25.02 -0.75
C GLN A 37 5.88 -25.16 -2.13
N ILE A 38 6.31 -24.30 -3.07
CA ILE A 38 5.88 -24.30 -4.46
C ILE A 38 7.09 -24.47 -5.35
N SER A 39 7.05 -25.45 -6.27
CA SER A 39 8.18 -25.82 -7.12
C SER A 39 8.68 -24.73 -8.07
N LYS A 40 7.82 -23.79 -8.46
CA LYS A 40 8.14 -22.72 -9.43
C LYS A 40 7.84 -21.32 -8.90
N GLY A 41 8.00 -21.14 -7.58
CA GLY A 41 7.73 -19.84 -6.99
C GLY A 41 7.75 -19.86 -5.48
N SER A 42 7.31 -18.78 -4.91
CA SER A 42 7.09 -18.62 -3.47
C SER A 42 5.72 -18.02 -3.21
N LEU A 43 5.08 -18.47 -2.15
CA LEU A 43 3.83 -17.92 -1.66
C LEU A 43 3.94 -17.74 -0.14
N SER A 44 3.50 -16.60 0.36
CA SER A 44 3.37 -16.31 1.78
C SER A 44 1.98 -15.76 2.02
N ILE A 45 1.27 -16.33 2.96
CA ILE A 45 -0.08 -15.92 3.36
C ILE A 45 -0.02 -15.57 4.84
N TYR A 46 -0.07 -14.29 5.15
CA TYR A 46 -0.12 -13.79 6.51
C TYR A 46 -1.54 -13.42 6.89
N CYS A 47 -2.03 -13.99 7.97
CA CYS A 47 -3.36 -13.71 8.52
C CYS A 47 -3.25 -13.30 9.99
N ALA A 48 -3.77 -12.13 10.32
CA ALA A 48 -3.86 -11.58 11.67
C ALA A 48 -5.34 -11.31 12.02
N PRO A 49 -6.09 -12.32 12.46
CA PRO A 49 -7.49 -12.16 12.81
C PRO A 49 -7.59 -11.40 14.13
N LEU A 50 -8.37 -10.30 14.16
CA LEU A 50 -8.63 -9.49 15.37
C LEU A 50 -7.35 -9.02 16.12
N SER A 51 -6.24 -8.88 15.43
CA SER A 51 -4.95 -8.57 16.06
C SER A 51 -4.09 -7.59 15.26
N ALA A 52 -4.69 -6.91 14.29
CA ALA A 52 -4.03 -5.83 13.56
C ALA A 52 -4.42 -4.49 14.16
N TYR A 53 -3.43 -3.80 14.73
CA TYR A 53 -3.60 -2.51 15.37
C TYR A 53 -2.87 -1.44 14.58
N ASN A 54 -3.58 -0.40 14.19
CA ASN A 54 -3.05 0.75 13.50
C ASN A 54 -3.19 1.97 14.39
N TYR A 55 -2.09 2.69 14.58
CA TYR A 55 -2.04 3.93 15.33
C TYR A 55 -1.51 5.04 14.45
N ARG A 56 -2.25 6.16 14.40
CA ARG A 56 -1.84 7.37 13.70
C ARG A 56 -1.87 8.54 14.68
N PHE A 57 -0.79 9.26 14.73
CA PHE A 57 -0.68 10.49 15.52
C PHE A 57 -0.32 11.66 14.59
N VAL A 58 -0.95 12.81 14.81
CA VAL A 58 -0.68 14.04 14.09
C VAL A 58 -0.47 15.18 15.09
N ARG A 59 0.72 15.73 15.10
CA ARG A 59 1.14 16.75 16.05
C ARG A 59 0.30 18.03 15.97
N TYR A 60 -0.16 18.42 14.78
CA TYR A 60 -0.90 19.65 14.54
C TYR A 60 -2.40 19.36 14.41
N GLY A 61 -3.23 19.90 15.30
CA GLY A 61 -4.65 19.57 15.40
C GLY A 61 -5.46 19.96 14.16
N ASP A 62 -5.19 21.13 13.56
CA ASP A 62 -5.86 21.57 12.34
C ASP A 62 -5.54 20.66 11.16
N LEU A 63 -4.26 20.24 11.02
CA LEU A 63 -3.82 19.29 10.02
C LEU A 63 -4.42 17.90 10.24
N ALA A 64 -4.57 17.49 11.50
CA ALA A 64 -5.18 16.22 11.86
C ALA A 64 -6.62 16.12 11.35
N TYR A 65 -7.38 17.18 11.52
CA TYR A 65 -8.77 17.24 11.08
C TYR A 65 -8.90 17.37 9.56
N SER A 66 -8.20 18.34 8.95
CA SER A 66 -8.38 18.68 7.54
C SER A 66 -7.83 17.59 6.58
N ASN A 67 -6.63 17.08 6.86
CA ASN A 67 -5.92 16.22 5.92
C ASN A 67 -5.96 14.73 6.28
N TYR A 68 -6.17 14.40 7.56
CA TYR A 68 -6.08 13.01 8.02
C TYR A 68 -7.39 12.47 8.61
N GLY A 69 -8.47 13.25 8.58
CA GLY A 69 -9.80 12.82 9.01
C GLY A 69 -9.90 12.45 10.51
N ILE A 70 -8.98 12.94 11.33
CA ILE A 70 -9.01 12.77 12.77
C ILE A 70 -10.06 13.72 13.33
N ARG A 71 -10.89 13.27 14.28
CA ARG A 71 -11.96 14.10 14.87
C ARG A 71 -11.39 15.40 15.45
N GLN A 72 -12.11 16.49 15.26
CA GLN A 72 -11.74 17.80 15.79
C GLN A 72 -11.43 17.74 17.29
N GLY A 73 -10.30 18.33 17.69
CA GLY A 73 -9.81 18.31 19.07
C GLY A 73 -9.04 17.04 19.47
N ARG A 74 -8.83 16.09 18.55
CA ARG A 74 -7.97 14.92 18.78
C ARG A 74 -6.72 14.98 17.91
N HIS A 75 -5.63 14.42 18.43
CA HIS A 75 -4.34 14.31 17.73
C HIS A 75 -4.01 12.89 17.28
N HIS A 76 -4.82 11.93 17.65
CA HIS A 76 -4.57 10.53 17.31
C HIS A 76 -5.85 9.85 16.81
N TYR A 77 -5.60 8.83 16.00
CA TYR A 77 -6.58 7.86 15.54
C TYR A 77 -6.00 6.47 15.75
N GLU A 78 -6.79 5.62 16.34
CA GLU A 78 -6.46 4.20 16.53
C GLU A 78 -7.53 3.31 15.93
N ASP A 79 -7.09 2.21 15.40
CA ASP A 79 -7.93 1.27 14.69
C ASP A 79 -7.48 -0.16 14.97
N PHE A 80 -8.42 -1.06 15.14
CA PHE A 80 -8.16 -2.44 15.43
C PHE A 80 -9.01 -3.34 14.53
N GLY A 81 -8.40 -4.36 13.93
CA GLY A 81 -9.11 -5.15 12.96
C GLY A 81 -8.44 -6.46 12.57
N THR A 82 -8.84 -6.96 11.41
CA THR A 82 -8.29 -8.15 10.76
C THR A 82 -7.43 -7.74 9.57
N LYS A 83 -6.26 -8.33 9.47
CA LYS A 83 -5.33 -8.15 8.35
C LYS A 83 -5.10 -9.49 7.65
N LEU A 84 -5.16 -9.47 6.31
CA LEU A 84 -4.72 -10.54 5.43
C LEU A 84 -3.72 -9.98 4.42
N GLU A 85 -2.58 -10.63 4.29
CA GLU A 85 -1.57 -10.27 3.30
C GLU A 85 -1.10 -11.51 2.57
N VAL A 86 -1.18 -11.49 1.24
CA VAL A 86 -0.76 -12.57 0.36
C VAL A 86 0.34 -12.05 -0.55
N ASN A 87 1.53 -12.63 -0.45
CA ASN A 87 2.66 -12.31 -1.31
C ASN A 87 3.03 -13.54 -2.13
N GLY A 88 3.04 -13.41 -3.45
CA GLY A 88 3.38 -14.48 -4.37
C GLY A 88 4.41 -14.04 -5.40
N THR A 89 5.34 -14.93 -5.72
CA THR A 89 6.26 -14.78 -6.85
C THR A 89 6.30 -16.10 -7.59
N PHE A 90 5.94 -16.09 -8.86
CA PHE A 90 5.79 -17.29 -9.67
C PHE A 90 6.58 -17.15 -10.96
N GLN A 91 7.35 -18.18 -11.30
CA GLN A 91 8.00 -18.30 -12.61
C GLN A 91 7.04 -19.01 -13.56
N LEU A 92 6.29 -18.24 -14.36
CA LEU A 92 5.28 -18.78 -15.29
C LEU A 92 5.93 -19.47 -16.49
N LEU A 93 6.97 -18.82 -17.04
CA LEU A 93 7.79 -19.34 -18.15
C LEU A 93 9.27 -19.04 -17.84
N LYS A 94 10.19 -19.61 -18.61
CA LYS A 94 11.63 -19.36 -18.44
C LYS A 94 12.00 -17.87 -18.46
N ASN A 95 11.23 -17.07 -19.17
CA ASN A 95 11.44 -15.65 -19.40
C ASN A 95 10.30 -14.76 -18.87
N LEU A 96 9.30 -15.32 -18.18
CA LEU A 96 8.16 -14.59 -17.64
C LEU A 96 7.98 -14.91 -16.15
N SER A 97 8.09 -13.89 -15.32
CA SER A 97 7.79 -13.97 -13.90
C SER A 97 6.59 -13.10 -13.54
N TRP A 98 5.78 -13.59 -12.62
CA TRP A 98 4.65 -12.89 -12.06
C TRP A 98 4.85 -12.72 -10.57
N LYS A 99 4.82 -11.47 -10.10
CA LYS A 99 4.84 -11.11 -8.69
C LYS A 99 3.51 -10.47 -8.34
N THR A 100 2.86 -10.96 -7.29
CA THR A 100 1.60 -10.42 -6.80
C THR A 100 1.67 -10.15 -5.30
N ARG A 101 1.05 -9.07 -4.87
CA ARG A 101 0.86 -8.73 -3.46
C ARG A 101 -0.59 -8.30 -3.30
N PHE A 102 -1.31 -8.99 -2.45
CA PHE A 102 -2.66 -8.65 -2.05
C PHE A 102 -2.66 -8.31 -0.56
N TYR A 103 -3.12 -7.15 -0.23
CA TYR A 103 -3.31 -6.66 1.14
C TYR A 103 -4.79 -6.40 1.37
N TYR A 104 -5.31 -6.89 2.46
CA TYR A 104 -6.68 -6.67 2.90
C TYR A 104 -6.68 -6.32 4.39
N TYR A 105 -7.40 -5.27 4.75
CA TYR A 105 -7.58 -4.83 6.12
C TYR A 105 -9.02 -4.44 6.36
N THR A 106 -9.60 -4.89 7.48
CA THR A 106 -10.96 -4.51 7.88
C THR A 106 -11.06 -4.32 9.38
N THR A 107 -11.79 -3.28 9.76
CA THR A 107 -12.23 -3.02 11.13
C THR A 107 -13.69 -3.42 11.33
N TYR A 108 -14.28 -4.16 10.39
CA TYR A 108 -15.71 -4.52 10.28
C TYR A 108 -16.65 -3.33 9.99
N THR A 109 -16.18 -2.10 10.14
CA THR A 109 -16.87 -0.85 9.75
C THR A 109 -16.18 -0.14 8.60
N ARG A 110 -15.00 -0.58 8.24
CA ARG A 110 -14.16 -0.07 7.16
C ARG A 110 -13.47 -1.23 6.47
N VAL A 111 -13.35 -1.13 5.15
CA VAL A 111 -12.62 -2.08 4.32
C VAL A 111 -11.59 -1.33 3.48
N GLU A 112 -10.37 -1.84 3.50
CA GLU A 112 -9.27 -1.38 2.67
C GLU A 112 -8.59 -2.57 2.03
N HIS A 113 -8.32 -2.51 0.73
CA HIS A 113 -7.46 -3.48 0.08
C HIS A 113 -6.59 -2.84 -0.99
N ASP A 114 -5.40 -3.38 -1.12
CA ASP A 114 -4.43 -3.07 -2.16
C ASP A 114 -4.05 -4.34 -2.89
N TRP A 115 -4.09 -4.33 -4.20
CA TRP A 115 -3.66 -5.45 -5.02
C TRP A 115 -2.67 -4.99 -6.07
N GLU A 116 -1.43 -5.39 -5.89
CA GLU A 116 -0.31 -5.08 -6.75
C GLU A 116 0.07 -6.33 -7.58
N ASN A 117 0.27 -6.14 -8.85
CA ASN A 117 0.72 -7.17 -9.77
C ASN A 117 1.86 -6.64 -10.62
N THR A 118 2.89 -7.43 -10.77
CA THR A 118 4.01 -7.15 -11.66
C THR A 118 4.24 -8.37 -12.55
N LEU A 119 4.13 -8.18 -13.85
CA LEU A 119 4.57 -9.12 -14.86
C LEU A 119 5.91 -8.64 -15.39
N ALA A 120 6.96 -9.44 -15.25
CA ALA A 120 8.27 -9.13 -15.77
C ALA A 120 8.65 -10.15 -16.84
N PHE A 121 8.98 -9.65 -18.02
CA PHE A 121 9.29 -10.41 -19.21
C PHE A 121 10.72 -10.09 -19.69
N SER A 122 11.55 -11.10 -19.83
CA SER A 122 12.91 -10.99 -20.35
C SER A 122 12.98 -11.54 -21.79
N PHE A 123 13.11 -10.68 -22.78
CA PHE A 123 13.23 -11.09 -24.17
C PHE A 123 14.56 -11.76 -24.45
N ASN A 124 15.63 -11.19 -23.90
CA ASN A 124 16.99 -11.72 -23.94
C ASN A 124 17.83 -11.11 -22.81
N LYS A 125 19.15 -11.36 -22.77
CA LYS A 125 20.04 -10.82 -21.74
C LYS A 125 20.19 -9.29 -21.75
N TYR A 126 19.69 -8.61 -22.76
CA TYR A 126 19.81 -7.16 -22.92
C TYR A 126 18.50 -6.41 -22.77
N ILE A 127 17.37 -7.04 -23.08
CA ILE A 127 16.07 -6.38 -23.17
C ILE A 127 15.09 -7.06 -22.23
N SER A 128 14.47 -6.29 -21.39
CA SER A 128 13.38 -6.69 -20.51
C SER A 128 12.21 -5.71 -20.58
N ALA A 129 11.01 -6.19 -20.29
CA ALA A 129 9.83 -5.37 -20.11
C ALA A 129 9.13 -5.75 -18.82
N SER A 130 8.51 -4.81 -18.15
CA SER A 130 7.66 -5.07 -17.01
C SER A 130 6.37 -4.28 -17.10
N PHE A 131 5.29 -4.94 -16.70
CA PHE A 131 3.97 -4.33 -16.54
C PHE A 131 3.57 -4.40 -15.07
N PHE A 132 3.29 -3.24 -14.49
CA PHE A 132 2.84 -3.09 -13.13
C PHE A 132 1.40 -2.62 -13.11
N MET A 133 0.57 -3.24 -12.29
CA MET A 133 -0.81 -2.85 -12.03
C MET A 133 -1.04 -2.79 -10.52
N HIS A 134 -1.59 -1.71 -10.05
CA HIS A 134 -1.99 -1.52 -8.67
C HIS A 134 -3.45 -1.09 -8.62
N THR A 135 -4.26 -1.87 -7.93
CA THR A 135 -5.67 -1.57 -7.67
C THR A 135 -5.86 -1.37 -6.17
N ARG A 136 -6.40 -0.23 -5.81
CA ARG A 136 -6.69 0.12 -4.42
C ARG A 136 -8.17 0.39 -4.24
N PHE A 137 -8.70 -0.08 -3.13
CA PHE A 137 -10.02 0.25 -2.62
C PHE A 137 -9.90 0.70 -1.16
N ASP A 138 -10.52 1.84 -0.82
CA ASP A 138 -10.62 2.34 0.56
C ASP A 138 -11.99 3.01 0.70
N ASP A 139 -12.87 2.45 1.51
CA ASP A 139 -14.23 2.94 1.70
C ASP A 139 -14.34 4.30 2.42
N LYS A 140 -13.24 4.82 2.95
CA LYS A 140 -13.15 6.16 3.54
C LYS A 140 -12.46 7.19 2.65
N ALA A 141 -11.70 6.75 1.67
CA ALA A 141 -10.93 7.61 0.77
C ALA A 141 -11.60 7.71 -0.59
N ARG A 142 -12.59 8.58 -0.72
CA ARG A 142 -13.25 8.81 -2.01
C ARG A 142 -12.27 9.38 -3.03
N SER A 143 -12.26 8.81 -4.23
CA SER A 143 -11.42 9.30 -5.32
C SER A 143 -11.76 10.77 -5.65
N GLN A 144 -10.77 11.63 -5.70
CA GLN A 144 -10.93 13.04 -6.07
C GLN A 144 -11.22 13.23 -7.56
N TYR A 145 -11.00 12.20 -8.38
CA TYR A 145 -11.03 12.31 -9.85
C TYR A 145 -12.31 11.80 -10.50
N SER A 146 -13.15 11.08 -9.78
CA SER A 146 -14.39 10.55 -10.37
C SER A 146 -15.42 10.17 -9.32
N ASP A 147 -16.57 10.82 -9.38
CA ASP A 147 -17.77 10.45 -8.61
C ASP A 147 -18.32 9.07 -9.03
N LYS A 148 -18.02 8.63 -10.25
CA LYS A 148 -18.53 7.39 -10.83
C LYS A 148 -17.85 6.14 -10.27
N TYR A 149 -16.55 6.20 -9.98
CA TYR A 149 -15.77 5.05 -9.50
C TYR A 149 -15.49 5.10 -7.99
N GLY A 150 -15.91 6.19 -7.33
CA GLY A 150 -15.97 6.34 -5.89
C GLY A 150 -14.64 6.02 -5.18
N TYR A 151 -14.60 4.88 -4.54
CA TYR A 151 -13.53 4.44 -3.65
C TYR A 151 -12.43 3.63 -4.34
N TRP A 152 -12.56 3.35 -5.65
CA TRP A 152 -11.60 2.57 -6.42
C TRP A 152 -10.55 3.46 -7.07
N GLN A 153 -9.31 3.04 -6.98
CA GLN A 153 -8.16 3.65 -7.63
C GLN A 153 -7.40 2.58 -8.41
N LEU A 154 -7.13 2.84 -9.68
CA LEU A 154 -6.34 1.97 -10.55
C LEU A 154 -5.13 2.75 -11.06
N TYR A 155 -3.95 2.19 -10.83
CA TYR A 155 -2.70 2.67 -11.38
C TYR A 155 -2.03 1.55 -12.19
N ASN A 156 -1.56 1.86 -13.37
CA ASN A 156 -0.76 0.95 -14.18
C ASN A 156 0.48 1.65 -14.73
N ASN A 157 1.53 0.90 -14.94
CA ASN A 157 2.78 1.39 -15.48
C ASN A 157 3.44 0.29 -16.32
N MET A 158 4.03 0.68 -17.45
CA MET A 158 4.80 -0.21 -18.31
C MET A 158 6.21 0.35 -18.45
N MET A 159 7.20 -0.50 -18.23
CA MET A 159 8.62 -0.14 -18.32
C MET A 159 9.34 -1.08 -19.29
N ILE A 160 10.25 -0.54 -20.07
CA ILE A 160 11.18 -1.30 -20.91
C ILE A 160 12.59 -0.98 -20.41
N GLY A 161 13.33 -2.02 -20.08
CA GLY A 161 14.68 -1.93 -19.57
C GLY A 161 15.69 -2.42 -20.61
N LEU A 162 16.81 -1.71 -20.72
CA LEU A 162 17.99 -2.14 -21.46
C LEU A 162 19.13 -2.35 -20.49
N THR A 163 19.73 -3.54 -20.52
CA THR A 163 20.87 -3.89 -19.67
C THR A 163 22.07 -4.20 -20.55
N TYR A 164 23.19 -3.56 -20.27
CA TYR A 164 24.46 -3.87 -20.91
C TYR A 164 25.50 -4.21 -19.84
N SER A 165 26.14 -5.39 -19.99
CA SER A 165 27.26 -5.83 -19.13
C SER A 165 28.50 -6.05 -20.02
N TRP A 166 29.60 -5.42 -19.69
CA TRP A 166 30.93 -5.61 -20.27
C TRP A 166 31.77 -6.54 -19.39
#